data_950d6a2ab6ec970e8bc8821509332716
#
_entry.id   950d6a2ab6ec970e8bc8821509332716
#
_cell.length_a   1.000
_cell.length_b   1.000
_cell.length_c   1.000
_cell.angle_alpha   90.00
_cell.angle_beta   90.00
_cell.angle_gamma   90.00
#
_symmetry.space_group_name_H-M   'P 1'
#
loop_
_entity.id
_entity.type
_entity.pdbx_description
1 polymer ?
#
loop_
_entity_poly.entity_id
_entity_poly.type
_entity_poly.pdbx_seq_one_letter_code
_entity_poly.pdbx_strand_id
1 'polypeptide(L)'
;GSASGTVDWERRKQLMDHHTAVHIVGGSAREVLGPHIWQAGSNKGARYARLDITHHSRLSREALDTIEDRANEVVEANPGIEKLVMDRADADATFGFDIYQGGPPKHSQIRIIKIGDYDTQACGGTHHDAAGEVGELRIIRSSQVQDGVERLQIVAGETAREHARRQERLLGETSEILGVQPDDLPRTVSRFFDEWKSQQKRIESLEAEIVRLRTDGGGDAAVEKAGVRYVVMESGGDAKQMMAMLGELTRDPSTPTLAVLGSREGGGTLIVASTEGSIAAEQHNAVEILNAIAGHIGGGGGGRPTIAQGGGSNPDGIPDALDAARSLLGI
;
A
#
# COMPACT_ATOMS: atom_id res chain seq x y z
N GLY A 1 -2.61 -14.41 -57.57
CA GLY A 1 -1.28 -14.13 -57.03
C GLY A 1 -1.04 -15.03 -55.80
N SER A 2 0.19 -15.48 -55.60
CA SER A 2 0.63 -16.19 -54.38
C SER A 2 1.15 -15.17 -53.35
N ALA A 3 0.88 -15.39 -52.07
CA ALA A 3 1.47 -14.63 -50.98
C ALA A 3 2.24 -15.59 -50.05
N SER A 4 3.38 -15.16 -49.52
CA SER A 4 4.09 -15.91 -48.48
C SER A 4 4.00 -15.13 -47.17
N GLY A 5 3.87 -15.82 -46.05
CA GLY A 5 3.81 -15.24 -44.72
C GLY A 5 4.71 -16.02 -43.75
N THR A 6 5.33 -15.33 -42.82
CA THR A 6 6.13 -15.94 -41.75
C THR A 6 5.46 -15.70 -40.42
N VAL A 7 5.28 -16.75 -39.65
CA VAL A 7 4.75 -16.64 -38.25
C VAL A 7 5.92 -16.42 -37.32
N ASP A 8 5.81 -15.43 -36.44
CA ASP A 8 6.67 -15.29 -35.26
C ASP A 8 6.40 -16.50 -34.35
N TRP A 9 7.27 -17.53 -34.45
CA TRP A 9 7.08 -18.81 -33.82
C TRP A 9 7.23 -18.73 -32.28
N GLU A 10 8.18 -17.94 -31.78
CA GLU A 10 8.37 -17.79 -30.34
C GLU A 10 7.13 -17.18 -29.68
N ARG A 11 6.64 -16.10 -30.24
CA ARG A 11 5.38 -15.50 -29.81
C ARG A 11 4.20 -16.45 -29.95
N ARG A 12 4.10 -17.19 -31.05
CA ARG A 12 3.03 -18.18 -31.28
C ARG A 12 3.07 -19.27 -30.23
N LYS A 13 4.25 -19.84 -29.97
CA LYS A 13 4.43 -20.90 -28.98
C LYS A 13 4.00 -20.40 -27.61
N GLN A 14 4.48 -19.23 -27.17
CA GLN A 14 4.11 -18.66 -25.87
C GLN A 14 2.60 -18.42 -25.72
N LEU A 15 1.91 -18.03 -26.79
CA LEU A 15 0.45 -17.93 -26.79
C LEU A 15 -0.24 -19.29 -26.69
N MET A 16 0.33 -20.35 -27.27
CA MET A 16 -0.15 -21.73 -27.16
C MET A 16 0.10 -22.27 -25.74
N ASP A 17 1.26 -22.01 -25.14
CA ASP A 17 1.58 -22.34 -23.75
C ASP A 17 0.51 -21.77 -22.82
N HIS A 18 0.25 -20.48 -22.93
CA HIS A 18 -0.77 -19.80 -22.11
C HIS A 18 -2.19 -20.28 -22.40
N HIS A 19 -2.52 -20.57 -23.67
CA HIS A 19 -3.88 -21.01 -24.01
C HIS A 19 -4.17 -22.40 -23.47
N THR A 20 -3.24 -23.33 -23.65
CA THR A 20 -3.39 -24.69 -23.14
C THR A 20 -3.36 -24.69 -21.59
N ALA A 21 -2.48 -23.87 -20.97
CA ALA A 21 -2.47 -23.69 -19.52
C ALA A 21 -3.82 -23.19 -18.97
N VAL A 22 -4.52 -22.29 -19.67
CA VAL A 22 -5.85 -21.82 -19.26
C VAL A 22 -6.87 -22.95 -19.21
N HIS A 23 -6.87 -23.86 -20.19
CA HIS A 23 -7.73 -25.04 -20.18
C HIS A 23 -7.39 -25.97 -19.01
N ILE A 24 -6.09 -26.26 -18.80
CA ILE A 24 -5.64 -27.13 -17.72
C ILE A 24 -6.01 -26.52 -16.34
N VAL A 25 -5.70 -25.25 -16.11
CA VAL A 25 -6.03 -24.57 -14.84
C VAL A 25 -7.54 -24.48 -14.62
N GLY A 26 -8.33 -24.27 -15.68
CA GLY A 26 -9.78 -24.27 -15.60
C GLY A 26 -10.35 -25.61 -15.16
N GLY A 27 -9.83 -26.73 -15.72
CA GLY A 27 -10.15 -28.10 -15.32
C GLY A 27 -9.74 -28.38 -13.87
N SER A 28 -8.48 -28.03 -13.50
CA SER A 28 -7.98 -28.19 -12.12
C SER A 28 -8.81 -27.40 -11.11
N ALA A 29 -9.15 -26.17 -11.43
CA ALA A 29 -10.01 -25.35 -10.56
C ALA A 29 -11.38 -25.99 -10.35
N ARG A 30 -11.96 -26.63 -11.40
CA ARG A 30 -13.23 -27.35 -11.29
C ARG A 30 -13.10 -28.61 -10.46
N GLU A 31 -12.02 -29.37 -10.58
CA GLU A 31 -11.77 -30.55 -9.75
C GLU A 31 -11.61 -30.19 -8.28
N VAL A 32 -10.86 -29.11 -7.98
CA VAL A 32 -10.52 -28.70 -6.61
C VAL A 32 -11.67 -27.97 -5.92
N LEU A 33 -12.35 -27.06 -6.62
CA LEU A 33 -13.36 -26.16 -6.03
C LEU A 33 -14.80 -26.64 -6.25
N GLY A 34 -15.02 -27.49 -7.26
CA GLY A 34 -16.33 -28.05 -7.56
C GLY A 34 -16.94 -27.61 -8.89
N PRO A 35 -18.09 -28.21 -9.26
CA PRO A 35 -18.70 -28.08 -10.59
C PRO A 35 -19.27 -26.68 -10.89
N HIS A 36 -19.35 -25.80 -9.91
CA HIS A 36 -19.79 -24.41 -10.09
C HIS A 36 -18.75 -23.52 -10.78
N ILE A 37 -17.54 -24.05 -11.01
CA ILE A 37 -16.48 -23.32 -11.71
C ILE A 37 -16.73 -23.31 -13.21
N TRP A 38 -16.91 -22.10 -13.74
CA TRP A 38 -17.06 -21.80 -15.17
C TRP A 38 -16.15 -20.68 -15.58
N GLN A 39 -15.75 -20.65 -16.85
CA GLN A 39 -15.03 -19.53 -17.41
C GLN A 39 -15.98 -18.34 -17.62
N ALA A 40 -15.87 -17.31 -16.76
CA ALA A 40 -16.56 -16.04 -16.93
C ALA A 40 -15.86 -15.12 -17.96
N GLY A 41 -14.57 -15.33 -18.18
CA GLY A 41 -13.79 -14.62 -19.18
C GLY A 41 -12.35 -15.12 -19.27
N SER A 42 -11.67 -14.82 -20.36
CA SER A 42 -10.24 -15.16 -20.50
C SER A 42 -9.53 -14.24 -21.50
N ASN A 43 -8.22 -14.08 -21.30
CA ASN A 43 -7.33 -13.40 -22.25
C ASN A 43 -5.98 -14.12 -22.26
N LYS A 44 -5.43 -14.33 -23.45
CA LYS A 44 -4.15 -15.03 -23.64
C LYS A 44 -3.16 -14.05 -24.26
N GLY A 45 -2.29 -13.48 -23.44
CA GLY A 45 -1.19 -12.60 -23.84
C GLY A 45 0.14 -13.34 -23.93
N ALA A 46 1.16 -12.70 -24.50
CA ALA A 46 2.50 -13.29 -24.55
C ALA A 46 3.20 -13.25 -23.18
N ARG A 47 2.85 -12.32 -22.30
CA ARG A 47 3.49 -12.18 -20.97
C ARG A 47 2.79 -12.99 -19.87
N TYR A 48 1.50 -13.14 -19.95
CA TYR A 48 0.66 -13.92 -19.03
C TYR A 48 -0.71 -14.18 -19.67
N ALA A 49 -1.39 -15.19 -19.18
CA ALA A 49 -2.80 -15.42 -19.45
C ALA A 49 -3.65 -14.97 -18.26
N ARG A 50 -4.91 -14.66 -18.56
CA ARG A 50 -5.95 -14.36 -17.61
C ARG A 50 -7.08 -15.35 -17.77
N LEU A 51 -7.51 -15.93 -16.67
CA LEU A 51 -8.71 -16.75 -16.56
C LEU A 51 -9.59 -16.19 -15.46
N ASP A 52 -10.81 -15.83 -15.80
CA ASP A 52 -11.84 -15.39 -14.83
C ASP A 52 -12.79 -16.59 -14.63
N ILE A 53 -12.90 -17.06 -13.39
CA ILE A 53 -13.74 -18.21 -13.01
C ILE A 53 -14.87 -17.76 -12.10
N THR A 54 -16.02 -18.41 -12.21
CA THR A 54 -17.12 -18.22 -11.28
C THR A 54 -16.76 -18.83 -9.93
N HIS A 55 -16.74 -18.03 -8.87
CA HIS A 55 -16.55 -18.52 -7.51
C HIS A 55 -17.11 -17.49 -6.50
N HIS A 56 -17.76 -17.99 -5.45
CA HIS A 56 -18.52 -17.18 -4.50
C HIS A 56 -17.68 -16.43 -3.47
N SER A 57 -16.40 -16.77 -3.32
CA SER A 57 -15.49 -16.16 -2.35
C SER A 57 -14.08 -16.00 -2.90
N ARG A 58 -13.24 -15.22 -2.20
CA ARG A 58 -11.81 -15.15 -2.51
C ARG A 58 -11.14 -16.50 -2.31
N LEU A 59 -10.27 -16.87 -3.24
CA LEU A 59 -9.46 -18.07 -3.09
C LEU A 59 -8.37 -17.85 -2.03
N SER A 60 -8.23 -18.82 -1.14
CA SER A 60 -7.12 -18.87 -0.20
C SER A 60 -5.81 -19.21 -0.92
N ARG A 61 -4.67 -18.94 -0.31
CA ARG A 61 -3.37 -19.33 -0.85
C ARG A 61 -3.28 -20.85 -1.02
N GLU A 62 -3.76 -21.60 -0.05
CA GLU A 62 -3.80 -23.06 -0.09
C GLU A 62 -4.62 -23.60 -1.26
N ALA A 63 -5.80 -23.03 -1.53
CA ALA A 63 -6.61 -23.41 -2.68
C ALA A 63 -5.89 -23.11 -4.01
N LEU A 64 -5.20 -21.97 -4.11
CA LEU A 64 -4.41 -21.63 -5.29
C LEU A 64 -3.26 -22.60 -5.52
N ASP A 65 -2.53 -22.94 -4.45
CA ASP A 65 -1.42 -23.90 -4.50
C ASP A 65 -1.94 -25.29 -4.93
N THR A 66 -3.07 -25.75 -4.37
CA THR A 66 -3.69 -27.03 -4.75
C THR A 66 -4.12 -27.06 -6.24
N ILE A 67 -4.67 -25.94 -6.76
CA ILE A 67 -5.03 -25.82 -8.18
C ILE A 67 -3.78 -25.84 -9.06
N GLU A 68 -2.73 -25.12 -8.67
CA GLU A 68 -1.46 -25.06 -9.39
C GLU A 68 -0.77 -26.41 -9.42
N ASP A 69 -0.69 -27.10 -8.28
CA ASP A 69 -0.11 -28.46 -8.18
C ASP A 69 -0.87 -29.44 -9.05
N ARG A 70 -2.20 -29.43 -8.98
CA ARG A 70 -3.04 -30.30 -9.83
C ARG A 70 -2.86 -30.03 -11.31
N ALA A 71 -2.74 -28.76 -11.69
CA ALA A 71 -2.50 -28.38 -13.08
C ALA A 71 -1.12 -28.85 -13.57
N ASN A 72 -0.07 -28.75 -12.75
CA ASN A 72 1.26 -29.26 -13.08
C ASN A 72 1.30 -30.80 -13.15
N GLU A 73 0.54 -31.51 -12.31
CA GLU A 73 0.39 -32.98 -12.43
C GLU A 73 -0.18 -33.37 -13.81
N VAL A 74 -1.14 -32.61 -14.35
CA VAL A 74 -1.67 -32.84 -15.69
C VAL A 74 -0.61 -32.60 -16.77
N VAL A 75 0.20 -31.55 -16.61
CA VAL A 75 1.32 -31.25 -17.52
C VAL A 75 2.34 -32.39 -17.47
N GLU A 76 2.70 -32.90 -16.30
CA GLU A 76 3.65 -33.97 -16.09
C GLU A 76 3.14 -35.31 -16.64
N ALA A 77 1.85 -35.62 -16.47
CA ALA A 77 1.21 -36.80 -17.04
C ALA A 77 1.17 -36.77 -18.57
N ASN A 78 1.33 -35.58 -19.16
CA ASN A 78 1.49 -35.33 -20.58
C ASN A 78 0.42 -36.02 -21.48
N PRO A 79 -0.89 -35.91 -21.22
CA PRO A 79 -1.91 -36.47 -22.11
C PRO A 79 -1.87 -35.77 -23.47
N GLY A 80 -2.21 -36.55 -24.53
CA GLY A 80 -2.36 -36.01 -25.87
C GLY A 80 -3.52 -35.03 -25.97
N ILE A 81 -3.42 -34.06 -26.87
CA ILE A 81 -4.45 -33.05 -27.13
C ILE A 81 -5.07 -33.29 -28.50
N GLU A 82 -6.28 -33.82 -28.49
CA GLU A 82 -7.06 -34.02 -29.69
C GLU A 82 -7.75 -32.73 -30.14
N LYS A 83 -7.78 -32.52 -31.47
CA LYS A 83 -8.36 -31.35 -32.13
C LYS A 83 -9.41 -31.82 -33.11
N LEU A 84 -10.66 -31.93 -32.64
CA LEU A 84 -11.77 -32.47 -33.42
C LEU A 84 -12.58 -31.33 -34.04
N VAL A 85 -13.11 -31.58 -35.26
CA VAL A 85 -14.10 -30.67 -35.87
C VAL A 85 -15.33 -31.54 -36.17
N MET A 86 -16.48 -31.12 -35.63
CA MET A 86 -17.72 -31.88 -35.76
C MET A 86 -18.94 -30.96 -35.76
N ASP A 87 -20.07 -31.52 -36.14
CA ASP A 87 -21.33 -30.82 -36.01
C ASP A 87 -21.68 -30.57 -34.56
N ARG A 88 -22.25 -29.41 -34.28
CA ARG A 88 -22.58 -28.97 -32.90
C ARG A 88 -23.55 -29.95 -32.24
N ALA A 89 -24.55 -30.47 -32.98
CA ALA A 89 -25.50 -31.44 -32.44
C ALA A 89 -24.82 -32.76 -32.01
N ASP A 90 -23.81 -33.20 -32.77
CA ASP A 90 -23.02 -34.39 -32.44
C ASP A 90 -22.12 -34.14 -31.22
N ALA A 91 -21.55 -32.94 -31.11
CA ALA A 91 -20.76 -32.54 -29.97
C ALA A 91 -21.60 -32.46 -28.67
N ASP A 92 -22.80 -31.85 -28.76
CA ASP A 92 -23.77 -31.79 -27.64
C ASP A 92 -24.17 -33.21 -27.19
N ALA A 93 -24.41 -34.12 -28.13
CA ALA A 93 -24.77 -35.50 -27.84
C ALA A 93 -23.62 -36.33 -27.24
N THR A 94 -22.37 -36.06 -27.66
CA THR A 94 -21.18 -36.80 -27.24
C THR A 94 -20.59 -36.31 -25.93
N PHE A 95 -20.49 -34.99 -25.75
CA PHE A 95 -19.75 -34.37 -24.67
C PHE A 95 -20.62 -33.56 -23.70
N GLY A 96 -21.89 -33.34 -24.00
CA GLY A 96 -22.78 -32.50 -23.22
C GLY A 96 -22.52 -30.99 -23.41
N PHE A 97 -23.15 -30.18 -22.56
CA PHE A 97 -23.07 -28.71 -22.66
C PHE A 97 -21.89 -28.09 -21.87
N ASP A 98 -21.21 -28.88 -21.07
CA ASP A 98 -20.07 -28.40 -20.22
C ASP A 98 -18.85 -28.00 -21.06
N ILE A 99 -18.82 -28.39 -22.34
CA ILE A 99 -17.80 -27.98 -23.30
C ILE A 99 -17.83 -26.48 -23.62
N TYR A 100 -18.92 -25.75 -23.29
CA TYR A 100 -19.11 -24.35 -23.68
C TYR A 100 -18.70 -23.37 -22.59
N GLN A 101 -17.41 -23.30 -22.29
CA GLN A 101 -16.86 -22.49 -21.22
C GLN A 101 -16.87 -20.96 -21.48
N GLY A 102 -17.30 -20.48 -22.56
CA GLY A 102 -17.46 -19.04 -22.87
C GLY A 102 -18.78 -18.74 -23.56
N GLY A 103 -19.70 -19.70 -23.46
CA GLY A 103 -20.98 -19.72 -24.18
C GLY A 103 -20.92 -20.47 -25.50
N PRO A 104 -22.07 -20.95 -26.01
CA PRO A 104 -22.13 -21.75 -27.20
C PRO A 104 -21.76 -20.97 -28.46
N PRO A 105 -20.89 -21.52 -29.34
CA PRO A 105 -20.56 -20.87 -30.61
C PRO A 105 -21.78 -20.80 -31.51
N LYS A 106 -21.84 -19.83 -32.42
CA LYS A 106 -22.97 -19.59 -33.31
C LYS A 106 -22.96 -20.48 -34.54
N HIS A 107 -21.85 -21.18 -34.82
CA HIS A 107 -21.67 -21.99 -36.01
C HIS A 107 -22.22 -23.42 -35.84
N SER A 108 -22.65 -24.03 -36.92
CA SER A 108 -23.13 -25.43 -36.94
C SER A 108 -21.97 -26.42 -36.75
N GLN A 109 -20.79 -26.10 -37.29
CA GLN A 109 -19.58 -26.87 -37.06
C GLN A 109 -18.72 -26.17 -36.01
N ILE A 110 -18.24 -26.92 -35.03
CA ILE A 110 -17.44 -26.45 -33.93
C ILE A 110 -16.16 -27.27 -33.82
N ARG A 111 -15.11 -26.60 -33.28
CA ARG A 111 -13.86 -27.27 -32.96
C ARG A 111 -13.83 -27.60 -31.49
N ILE A 112 -13.51 -28.83 -31.15
CA ILE A 112 -13.36 -29.38 -29.81
C ILE A 112 -11.86 -29.60 -29.55
N ILE A 113 -11.41 -29.18 -28.40
CA ILE A 113 -10.10 -29.50 -27.83
C ILE A 113 -10.33 -30.46 -26.67
N LYS A 114 -9.77 -31.68 -26.79
CA LYS A 114 -9.84 -32.69 -25.74
C LYS A 114 -8.42 -32.96 -25.22
N ILE A 115 -8.19 -32.78 -23.93
CA ILE A 115 -6.92 -33.05 -23.26
C ILE A 115 -7.03 -34.38 -22.53
N GLY A 116 -6.67 -35.46 -23.20
CA GLY A 116 -6.91 -36.82 -22.68
C GLY A 116 -8.36 -37.00 -22.24
N ASP A 117 -8.55 -37.58 -21.07
CA ASP A 117 -9.87 -37.66 -20.40
C ASP A 117 -10.07 -36.59 -19.33
N TYR A 118 -9.16 -35.60 -19.29
CA TYR A 118 -9.13 -34.59 -18.24
C TYR A 118 -10.04 -33.37 -18.50
N ASP A 119 -9.98 -32.80 -19.71
CA ASP A 119 -10.77 -31.62 -20.07
C ASP A 119 -11.20 -31.65 -21.52
N THR A 120 -12.42 -31.23 -21.78
CA THR A 120 -12.97 -31.13 -23.13
C THR A 120 -13.71 -29.83 -23.31
N GLN A 121 -13.28 -28.98 -24.25
CA GLN A 121 -13.88 -27.68 -24.48
C GLN A 121 -14.04 -27.33 -25.95
N ALA A 122 -15.13 -26.65 -26.30
CA ALA A 122 -15.30 -26.01 -27.59
C ALA A 122 -14.36 -24.78 -27.68
N CYS A 123 -13.29 -24.88 -28.48
CA CYS A 123 -12.28 -23.85 -28.60
C CYS A 123 -11.69 -23.75 -30.01
N GLY A 124 -11.73 -22.52 -30.57
CA GLY A 124 -11.15 -22.20 -31.88
C GLY A 124 -9.67 -21.81 -31.88
N GLY A 125 -9.04 -21.71 -30.71
CA GLY A 125 -7.66 -21.21 -30.58
C GLY A 125 -6.59 -22.26 -30.93
N THR A 126 -5.32 -21.82 -30.88
CA THR A 126 -4.16 -22.68 -31.12
C THR A 126 -3.69 -23.34 -29.81
N HIS A 127 -3.47 -24.64 -29.88
CA HIS A 127 -3.04 -25.51 -28.78
C HIS A 127 -1.87 -26.39 -29.19
N HIS A 128 -1.13 -26.89 -28.22
CA HIS A 128 -0.13 -27.93 -28.38
C HIS A 128 -0.74 -29.28 -28.81
N ASP A 129 0.08 -30.23 -29.10
CA ASP A 129 -0.33 -31.61 -29.43
C ASP A 129 -0.32 -32.52 -28.19
N ALA A 130 0.39 -32.10 -27.14
CA ALA A 130 0.39 -32.76 -25.84
C ALA A 130 0.51 -31.73 -24.70
N ALA A 131 -0.03 -32.07 -23.52
CA ALA A 131 -0.07 -31.15 -22.37
C ALA A 131 1.32 -30.81 -21.84
N GLY A 132 2.27 -31.76 -21.89
CA GLY A 132 3.65 -31.55 -21.42
C GLY A 132 4.44 -30.50 -22.21
N GLU A 133 4.02 -30.17 -23.44
CA GLU A 133 4.65 -29.13 -24.24
C GLU A 133 4.45 -27.71 -23.64
N VAL A 134 3.45 -27.54 -22.77
CA VAL A 134 3.21 -26.29 -22.02
C VAL A 134 4.38 -25.96 -21.09
N GLY A 135 5.03 -26.98 -20.52
CA GLY A 135 6.02 -26.83 -19.47
C GLY A 135 5.39 -26.40 -18.14
N GLU A 136 6.23 -26.04 -17.17
CA GLU A 136 5.77 -25.56 -15.87
C GLU A 136 4.78 -24.40 -16.02
N LEU A 137 3.73 -24.41 -15.23
CA LEU A 137 2.78 -23.32 -15.12
C LEU A 137 2.68 -22.82 -13.68
N ARG A 138 2.37 -21.52 -13.51
CA ARG A 138 2.18 -20.90 -12.21
C ARG A 138 1.01 -19.93 -12.21
N ILE A 139 0.30 -19.91 -11.09
CA ILE A 139 -0.73 -18.90 -10.80
C ILE A 139 -0.07 -17.77 -10.01
N ILE A 140 0.32 -16.70 -10.71
CA ILE A 140 1.10 -15.61 -10.14
C ILE A 140 0.26 -14.57 -9.38
N ARG A 141 -1.06 -14.56 -9.58
CA ARG A 141 -1.98 -13.65 -8.90
C ARG A 141 -3.41 -14.17 -8.94
N SER A 142 -4.13 -13.94 -7.84
CA SER A 142 -5.58 -14.07 -7.76
C SER A 142 -6.21 -12.76 -7.26
N SER A 143 -7.38 -12.40 -7.78
CA SER A 143 -8.13 -11.22 -7.35
C SER A 143 -9.60 -11.33 -7.73
N GLN A 144 -10.48 -10.95 -6.81
CA GLN A 144 -11.90 -10.79 -7.11
C GLN A 144 -12.10 -9.56 -8.00
N VAL A 145 -12.81 -9.73 -9.13
CA VAL A 145 -13.06 -8.64 -10.10
C VAL A 145 -14.51 -8.13 -10.05
N GLN A 146 -15.41 -8.97 -9.61
CA GLN A 146 -16.80 -8.63 -9.27
C GLN A 146 -17.37 -9.73 -8.38
N ASP A 147 -18.56 -9.54 -7.83
CA ASP A 147 -19.24 -10.56 -7.06
C ASP A 147 -19.36 -11.86 -7.87
N GLY A 148 -18.97 -12.96 -7.25
CA GLY A 148 -19.02 -14.28 -7.85
C GLY A 148 -17.99 -14.56 -8.95
N VAL A 149 -16.99 -13.69 -9.17
CA VAL A 149 -15.94 -13.91 -10.18
C VAL A 149 -14.55 -13.64 -9.63
N GLU A 150 -13.72 -14.67 -9.64
CA GLU A 150 -12.31 -14.61 -9.28
C GLU A 150 -11.43 -14.67 -10.52
N ARG A 151 -10.43 -13.81 -10.60
CA ARG A 151 -9.47 -13.69 -11.69
C ARG A 151 -8.16 -14.32 -11.34
N LEU A 152 -7.71 -15.28 -12.15
CA LEU A 152 -6.39 -15.89 -12.07
C LEU A 152 -5.49 -15.31 -13.16
N GLN A 153 -4.27 -14.93 -12.80
CA GLN A 153 -3.20 -14.64 -13.75
C GLN A 153 -2.23 -15.82 -13.77
N ILE A 154 -1.98 -16.32 -14.96
CA ILE A 154 -1.26 -17.56 -15.19
C ILE A 154 -0.07 -17.28 -16.10
N VAL A 155 1.08 -17.83 -15.78
CA VAL A 155 2.24 -17.91 -16.66
C VAL A 155 2.59 -19.36 -16.90
N ALA A 156 3.13 -19.67 -18.09
CA ALA A 156 3.47 -21.04 -18.48
C ALA A 156 4.71 -21.05 -19.38
N GLY A 157 5.44 -22.15 -19.37
CA GLY A 157 6.64 -22.33 -20.18
C GLY A 157 7.75 -21.32 -19.84
N GLU A 158 8.24 -20.60 -20.85
CA GLU A 158 9.35 -19.65 -20.61
C GLU A 158 8.97 -18.53 -19.66
N THR A 159 7.75 -18.00 -19.75
CA THR A 159 7.31 -16.91 -18.82
C THR A 159 7.19 -17.39 -17.37
N ALA A 160 6.91 -18.67 -17.11
CA ALA A 160 6.94 -19.24 -15.76
C ALA A 160 8.37 -19.28 -15.22
N ARG A 161 9.31 -19.73 -16.05
CA ARG A 161 10.76 -19.75 -15.70
C ARG A 161 11.30 -18.34 -15.45
N GLU A 162 10.96 -17.37 -16.30
CA GLU A 162 11.34 -15.97 -16.11
C GLU A 162 10.76 -15.39 -14.80
N HIS A 163 9.52 -15.74 -14.49
CA HIS A 163 8.88 -15.34 -13.24
C HIS A 163 9.64 -15.91 -12.02
N ALA A 164 9.94 -17.22 -12.02
CA ALA A 164 10.69 -17.85 -10.94
C ALA A 164 12.07 -17.20 -10.74
N ARG A 165 12.84 -17.02 -11.82
CA ARG A 165 14.16 -16.34 -11.76
C ARG A 165 14.06 -14.92 -11.23
N ARG A 166 12.99 -14.20 -11.55
CA ARG A 166 12.76 -12.85 -11.02
C ARG A 166 12.49 -12.88 -9.52
N GLN A 167 11.69 -13.83 -9.05
CA GLN A 167 11.42 -13.99 -7.61
C GLN A 167 12.70 -14.36 -6.85
N GLU A 168 13.49 -15.29 -7.37
CA GLU A 168 14.79 -15.66 -6.79
C GLU A 168 15.73 -14.46 -6.68
N ARG A 169 15.85 -13.65 -7.74
CA ARG A 169 16.69 -12.43 -7.69
C ARG A 169 16.20 -11.44 -6.62
N LEU A 170 14.90 -11.13 -6.59
CA LEU A 170 14.36 -10.20 -5.60
C LEU A 170 14.55 -10.70 -4.17
N LEU A 171 14.39 -12.01 -3.97
CA LEU A 171 14.64 -12.64 -2.68
C LEU A 171 16.11 -12.55 -2.29
N GLY A 172 17.03 -12.84 -3.24
CA GLY A 172 18.48 -12.73 -3.05
C GLY A 172 18.90 -11.30 -2.73
N GLU A 173 18.50 -10.32 -3.53
CA GLU A 173 18.78 -8.90 -3.31
C GLU A 173 18.28 -8.43 -1.93
N THR A 174 17.09 -8.85 -1.53
CA THR A 174 16.53 -8.50 -0.21
C THR A 174 17.35 -9.14 0.92
N SER A 175 17.77 -10.40 0.75
CA SER A 175 18.61 -11.12 1.70
C SER A 175 19.97 -10.45 1.86
N GLU A 176 20.59 -10.00 0.76
CA GLU A 176 21.87 -9.28 0.78
C GLU A 176 21.75 -7.93 1.54
N ILE A 177 20.69 -7.15 1.27
CA ILE A 177 20.45 -5.87 1.97
C ILE A 177 20.36 -6.08 3.49
N LEU A 178 19.69 -7.15 3.92
CA LEU A 178 19.50 -7.47 5.34
C LEU A 178 20.61 -8.29 5.96
N GLY A 179 21.56 -8.79 5.15
CA GLY A 179 22.70 -9.61 5.59
C GLY A 179 22.27 -10.95 6.20
N VAL A 180 21.21 -11.57 5.67
CA VAL A 180 20.64 -12.83 6.18
C VAL A 180 20.40 -13.83 5.06
N GLN A 181 20.18 -15.10 5.40
CA GLN A 181 19.72 -16.10 4.45
C GLN A 181 18.23 -15.89 4.10
N PRO A 182 17.78 -16.30 2.90
CA PRO A 182 16.40 -16.16 2.48
C PRO A 182 15.36 -16.69 3.48
N ASP A 183 15.65 -17.83 4.10
CA ASP A 183 14.76 -18.47 5.09
C ASP A 183 14.58 -17.64 6.37
N ASP A 184 15.58 -16.80 6.69
CA ASP A 184 15.54 -15.92 7.87
C ASP A 184 14.85 -14.57 7.60
N LEU A 185 14.52 -14.25 6.34
CA LEU A 185 13.92 -12.97 5.96
C LEU A 185 12.62 -12.65 6.74
N PRO A 186 11.64 -13.56 6.80
CA PRO A 186 10.37 -13.25 7.49
C PRO A 186 10.58 -12.88 8.95
N ARG A 187 11.45 -13.64 9.65
CA ARG A 187 11.78 -13.40 11.05
C ARG A 187 12.54 -12.07 11.22
N THR A 188 13.49 -11.80 10.34
CA THR A 188 14.31 -10.58 10.40
C THR A 188 13.48 -9.34 10.14
N VAL A 189 12.62 -9.34 9.11
CA VAL A 189 11.72 -8.22 8.79
C VAL A 189 10.74 -7.99 9.93
N SER A 190 10.16 -9.04 10.52
CA SER A 190 9.26 -8.91 11.66
C SER A 190 9.96 -8.22 12.84
N ARG A 191 11.19 -8.67 13.18
CA ARG A 191 12.00 -8.05 14.24
C ARG A 191 12.29 -6.58 13.97
N PHE A 192 12.73 -6.21 12.76
CA PHE A 192 13.00 -4.81 12.41
C PHE A 192 11.74 -3.95 12.52
N PHE A 193 10.59 -4.49 12.14
CA PHE A 193 9.33 -3.76 12.24
C PHE A 193 8.92 -3.51 13.69
N ASP A 194 9.13 -4.48 14.57
CA ASP A 194 8.86 -4.33 16.00
C ASP A 194 9.85 -3.37 16.66
N GLU A 195 11.14 -3.45 16.32
CA GLU A 195 12.16 -2.51 16.77
C GLU A 195 11.84 -1.09 16.30
N TRP A 196 11.47 -0.92 15.05
CA TRP A 196 11.07 0.38 14.49
C TRP A 196 9.87 0.98 15.26
N LYS A 197 8.83 0.19 15.53
CA LYS A 197 7.68 0.65 16.35
C LYS A 197 8.10 1.06 17.77
N SER A 198 9.01 0.29 18.37
CA SER A 198 9.53 0.59 19.71
C SER A 198 10.32 1.89 19.71
N GLN A 199 11.17 2.10 18.70
CA GLN A 199 11.95 3.33 18.54
C GLN A 199 11.05 4.56 18.33
N GLN A 200 9.97 4.44 17.53
CA GLN A 200 9.01 5.53 17.36
C GLN A 200 8.37 5.94 18.69
N LYS A 201 7.91 4.98 19.49
CA LYS A 201 7.38 5.25 20.83
C LYS A 201 8.42 5.90 21.76
N ARG A 202 9.68 5.45 21.65
CA ARG A 202 10.77 6.02 22.45
C ARG A 202 11.07 7.45 22.05
N ILE A 203 11.06 7.77 20.76
CA ILE A 203 11.22 9.16 20.24
C ILE A 203 10.10 10.03 20.79
N GLU A 204 8.84 9.62 20.66
CA GLU A 204 7.69 10.35 21.20
C GLU A 204 7.82 10.60 22.72
N SER A 205 8.26 9.57 23.47
CA SER A 205 8.50 9.70 24.92
C SER A 205 9.62 10.69 25.25
N LEU A 206 10.72 10.64 24.48
CA LEU A 206 11.85 11.56 24.69
C LEU A 206 11.48 13.00 24.31
N GLU A 207 10.73 13.20 23.24
CA GLU A 207 10.21 14.51 22.86
C GLU A 207 9.32 15.08 23.97
N ALA A 208 8.41 14.29 24.53
CA ALA A 208 7.58 14.71 25.66
C ALA A 208 8.41 15.02 26.92
N GLU A 209 9.46 14.23 27.19
CA GLU A 209 10.37 14.47 28.32
C GLU A 209 11.18 15.79 28.15
N ILE A 210 11.66 16.04 26.93
CA ILE A 210 12.36 17.28 26.58
C ILE A 210 11.43 18.50 26.80
N VAL A 211 10.17 18.39 26.33
CA VAL A 211 9.18 19.47 26.55
C VAL A 211 9.00 19.71 28.04
N ARG A 212 8.81 18.65 28.84
CA ARG A 212 8.65 18.75 30.28
C ARG A 212 9.85 19.40 30.98
N LEU A 213 11.07 18.94 30.66
CA LEU A 213 12.29 19.50 31.26
C LEU A 213 12.51 20.98 30.91
N ARG A 214 12.17 21.40 29.70
CA ARG A 214 12.21 22.80 29.27
C ARG A 214 11.15 23.65 30.01
N THR A 215 9.98 23.07 30.25
CA THR A 215 8.89 23.72 30.99
C THR A 215 9.26 23.87 32.48
N ASP A 216 9.84 22.85 33.09
CA ASP A 216 10.29 22.87 34.49
C ASP A 216 11.50 23.86 34.69
N GLY A 217 12.42 23.93 33.69
CA GLY A 217 13.52 24.89 33.66
C GLY A 217 13.07 26.34 33.43
N GLY A 218 11.86 26.55 32.91
CA GLY A 218 11.23 27.89 32.75
C GLY A 218 10.78 28.54 34.04
N GLY A 219 10.94 27.87 35.19
CA GLY A 219 10.63 28.45 36.52
C GLY A 219 11.41 29.74 36.85
N ASP A 220 12.65 29.84 36.39
CA ASP A 220 13.49 31.03 36.55
C ASP A 220 13.09 32.20 35.61
N ALA A 221 12.33 31.94 34.56
CA ALA A 221 11.84 32.95 33.60
C ALA A 221 10.38 33.37 33.86
N ALA A 222 9.74 32.85 34.89
CA ALA A 222 8.36 33.17 35.22
C ALA A 222 8.29 34.36 36.21
N VAL A 223 7.45 35.35 35.90
CA VAL A 223 7.13 36.47 36.77
C VAL A 223 5.65 36.41 37.16
N GLU A 224 5.35 36.44 38.45
CA GLU A 224 3.97 36.53 38.93
C GLU A 224 3.59 37.99 39.19
N LYS A 225 2.50 38.45 38.59
CA LYS A 225 1.99 39.81 38.76
C LYS A 225 0.45 39.81 38.66
N ALA A 226 -0.22 40.40 39.60
CA ALA A 226 -1.68 40.56 39.61
C ALA A 226 -2.46 39.23 39.45
N GLY A 227 -1.95 38.10 39.96
CA GLY A 227 -2.58 36.81 39.89
C GLY A 227 -2.39 36.08 38.54
N VAL A 228 -1.53 36.60 37.67
CA VAL A 228 -1.13 35.98 36.41
C VAL A 228 0.34 35.60 36.45
N ARG A 229 0.65 34.39 36.03
CA ARG A 229 2.01 33.91 35.80
C ARG A 229 2.40 34.22 34.34
N TYR A 230 3.43 35.03 34.17
CA TYR A 230 4.00 35.40 32.89
C TYR A 230 5.25 34.59 32.60
N VAL A 231 5.30 33.91 31.45
CA VAL A 231 6.45 33.15 30.98
C VAL A 231 6.87 33.71 29.63
N VAL A 232 8.01 34.40 29.57
CA VAL A 232 8.53 35.00 28.34
C VAL A 232 9.95 34.48 28.11
N MET A 233 10.14 33.57 27.15
CA MET A 233 11.43 32.92 26.95
C MET A 233 11.71 32.55 25.52
N GLU A 234 12.99 32.44 25.16
CA GLU A 234 13.43 31.79 23.95
C GLU A 234 13.36 30.25 24.17
N SER A 235 12.66 29.55 23.31
CA SER A 235 12.58 28.10 23.32
C SER A 235 13.29 27.56 22.07
N GLY A 236 14.02 26.48 22.18
CA GLY A 236 14.48 25.78 20.99
C GLY A 236 13.34 24.86 20.45
N GLY A 237 13.45 24.49 19.21
CA GLY A 237 12.52 23.56 18.56
C GLY A 237 11.59 24.24 17.56
N ASP A 238 10.89 23.38 16.81
CA ASP A 238 9.95 23.81 15.79
C ASP A 238 8.60 24.30 16.39
N ALA A 239 7.73 24.83 15.54
CA ALA A 239 6.41 25.33 15.96
C ALA A 239 5.56 24.27 16.68
N LYS A 240 5.68 22.99 16.30
CA LYS A 240 4.95 21.87 16.93
C LYS A 240 5.42 21.64 18.38
N GLN A 241 6.73 21.68 18.60
CA GLN A 241 7.32 21.51 19.93
C GLN A 241 6.98 22.70 20.82
N MET A 242 7.02 23.94 20.28
CA MET A 242 6.60 25.16 21.00
C MET A 242 5.12 25.10 21.41
N MET A 243 4.25 24.63 20.50
CA MET A 243 2.82 24.44 20.79
C MET A 243 2.59 23.42 21.91
N ALA A 244 3.33 22.30 21.90
CA ALA A 244 3.26 21.30 22.96
C ALA A 244 3.68 21.89 24.30
N MET A 245 4.77 22.69 24.34
CA MET A 245 5.25 23.35 25.53
C MET A 245 4.24 24.38 26.08
N LEU A 246 3.62 25.16 25.19
CA LEU A 246 2.57 26.10 25.57
C LEU A 246 1.35 25.38 26.16
N GLY A 247 0.97 24.25 25.57
CA GLY A 247 -0.11 23.39 26.07
C GLY A 247 0.14 22.91 27.50
N GLU A 248 1.40 22.59 27.85
CA GLU A 248 1.76 22.23 29.22
C GLU A 248 1.75 23.45 30.14
N LEU A 249 2.32 24.58 29.72
CA LEU A 249 2.38 25.82 30.53
C LEU A 249 1.00 26.40 30.86
N THR A 250 0.03 26.24 29.96
CA THR A 250 -1.33 26.83 30.08
C THR A 250 -2.41 25.80 30.44
N ARG A 251 -2.02 24.55 30.75
CA ARG A 251 -2.94 23.43 31.03
C ARG A 251 -3.76 23.62 32.30
N ASP A 252 -3.13 24.17 33.37
CA ASP A 252 -3.73 24.23 34.69
C ASP A 252 -4.61 25.49 34.84
N PRO A 253 -5.95 25.34 34.92
CA PRO A 253 -6.84 26.47 35.09
C PRO A 253 -6.66 27.20 36.42
N SER A 254 -6.09 26.54 37.43
CA SER A 254 -5.85 27.11 38.75
C SER A 254 -4.63 28.04 38.76
N THR A 255 -3.79 27.99 37.73
CA THR A 255 -2.59 28.80 37.56
C THR A 255 -2.73 29.65 36.28
N PRO A 256 -3.41 30.81 36.36
CA PRO A 256 -3.58 31.68 35.19
C PRO A 256 -2.22 32.06 34.59
N THR A 257 -1.94 31.54 33.39
CA THR A 257 -0.62 31.73 32.76
C THR A 257 -0.77 32.44 31.41
N LEU A 258 0.06 33.43 31.15
CA LEU A 258 0.32 33.98 29.82
C LEU A 258 1.77 33.63 29.43
N ALA A 259 1.90 32.89 28.31
CA ALA A 259 3.22 32.49 27.84
C ALA A 259 3.51 33.05 26.44
N VAL A 260 4.72 33.58 26.28
CA VAL A 260 5.28 34.08 25.02
C VAL A 260 6.56 33.31 24.75
N LEU A 261 6.53 32.48 23.72
CA LEU A 261 7.70 31.71 23.31
C LEU A 261 8.22 32.19 21.96
N GLY A 262 9.54 32.28 21.84
CA GLY A 262 10.24 32.58 20.60
C GLY A 262 11.22 31.47 20.22
N SER A 263 11.35 31.14 18.96
CA SER A 263 12.36 30.21 18.45
C SER A 263 13.02 30.76 17.18
N ARG A 264 14.33 30.56 17.06
CA ARG A 264 15.10 30.92 15.86
C ARG A 264 14.95 29.89 14.72
N GLU A 265 14.40 28.74 15.01
CA GLU A 265 14.19 27.72 13.99
C GLU A 265 13.12 28.15 12.97
N GLY A 266 13.32 27.74 11.68
CA GLY A 266 12.37 28.04 10.62
C GLY A 266 12.25 29.50 10.18
N GLY A 267 13.30 30.35 10.45
CA GLY A 267 13.29 31.76 10.06
C GLY A 267 12.85 32.73 11.16
N GLY A 268 12.50 32.22 12.32
CA GLY A 268 11.98 32.95 13.49
C GLY A 268 10.48 32.71 13.68
N THR A 269 10.13 32.09 14.80
CA THR A 269 8.75 31.77 15.17
C THR A 269 8.42 32.37 16.54
N LEU A 270 7.24 32.98 16.65
CA LEU A 270 6.69 33.49 17.91
C LEU A 270 5.33 32.82 18.14
N ILE A 271 5.10 32.38 19.37
CA ILE A 271 3.78 31.89 19.78
C ILE A 271 3.41 32.51 21.14
N VAL A 272 2.18 32.97 21.24
CA VAL A 272 1.60 33.52 22.45
C VAL A 272 0.39 32.71 22.85
N ALA A 273 0.31 32.29 24.10
CA ALA A 273 -0.89 31.60 24.60
C ALA A 273 -1.21 31.98 26.03
N SER A 274 -2.50 31.94 26.37
CA SER A 274 -3.01 32.15 27.74
C SER A 274 -3.87 30.94 28.17
N THR A 275 -3.89 30.68 29.49
CA THR A 275 -4.79 29.69 30.09
C THR A 275 -6.23 30.06 29.77
N GLU A 276 -6.97 29.17 29.08
CA GLU A 276 -8.34 29.39 28.61
C GLU A 276 -9.30 29.55 29.81
N GLY A 277 -10.23 30.51 29.73
CA GLY A 277 -11.20 30.79 30.78
C GLY A 277 -10.59 31.37 32.08
N SER A 278 -9.35 31.85 32.02
CA SER A 278 -8.66 32.45 33.17
C SER A 278 -8.57 33.98 33.07
N ILE A 279 -8.22 34.62 34.19
CA ILE A 279 -7.94 36.06 34.24
C ILE A 279 -6.83 36.47 33.25
N ALA A 280 -5.89 35.58 32.93
CA ALA A 280 -4.87 35.86 31.93
C ALA A 280 -5.49 36.04 30.52
N ALA A 281 -6.49 35.22 30.15
CA ALA A 281 -7.19 35.34 28.90
C ALA A 281 -8.18 36.54 28.85
N GLU A 282 -8.68 36.98 30.02
CA GLU A 282 -9.56 38.16 30.11
C GLU A 282 -8.76 39.47 29.99
N GLN A 283 -7.56 39.50 30.52
CA GLN A 283 -6.71 40.68 30.53
C GLN A 283 -5.85 40.86 29.28
N HIS A 284 -5.56 39.79 28.57
CA HIS A 284 -4.61 39.76 27.46
C HIS A 284 -5.16 39.07 26.23
N ASN A 285 -4.98 39.69 25.06
CA ASN A 285 -5.31 39.13 23.78
C ASN A 285 -4.00 38.64 23.09
N ALA A 286 -3.87 37.35 22.89
CA ALA A 286 -2.66 36.76 22.30
C ALA A 286 -2.35 37.31 20.89
N VAL A 287 -3.38 37.64 20.10
CA VAL A 287 -3.21 38.20 18.74
C VAL A 287 -2.65 39.61 18.80
N GLU A 288 -3.11 40.45 19.76
CA GLU A 288 -2.62 41.80 19.91
C GLU A 288 -1.16 41.82 20.37
N ILE A 289 -0.81 40.93 21.33
CA ILE A 289 0.57 40.79 21.80
C ILE A 289 1.46 40.33 20.65
N LEU A 290 1.04 39.28 19.92
CA LEU A 290 1.79 38.77 18.78
C LEU A 290 2.05 39.84 17.73
N ASN A 291 1.00 40.59 17.33
CA ASN A 291 1.12 41.67 16.34
C ASN A 291 2.05 42.79 16.78
N ALA A 292 2.10 43.09 18.09
CA ALA A 292 2.99 44.10 18.61
C ALA A 292 4.48 43.70 18.53
N ILE A 293 4.79 42.40 18.59
CA ILE A 293 6.18 41.91 18.66
C ILE A 293 6.67 41.28 17.36
N ALA A 294 5.76 40.83 16.45
CA ALA A 294 6.12 40.14 15.23
C ALA A 294 6.96 40.97 14.24
N GLY A 295 6.89 42.30 14.31
CA GLY A 295 7.71 43.20 13.51
C GLY A 295 9.20 42.98 13.71
N HIS A 296 9.67 42.61 14.92
CA HIS A 296 11.09 42.37 15.22
C HIS A 296 11.67 41.17 14.45
N ILE A 297 10.85 40.16 14.16
CA ILE A 297 11.25 39.00 13.37
C ILE A 297 11.01 39.17 11.85
N GLY A 298 10.62 40.39 11.42
CA GLY A 298 10.35 40.69 10.02
C GLY A 298 9.15 39.88 9.48
N GLY A 299 8.12 39.67 10.29
CA GLY A 299 7.00 38.80 9.99
C GLY A 299 5.67 39.30 10.55
N GLY A 300 4.71 38.41 10.58
CA GLY A 300 3.36 38.62 11.11
C GLY A 300 2.74 37.29 11.48
N GLY A 301 1.51 37.33 11.96
CA GLY A 301 0.81 36.11 12.35
C GLY A 301 -0.65 36.36 12.67
N GLY A 302 -1.29 35.37 13.29
CA GLY A 302 -2.69 35.45 13.70
C GLY A 302 -3.07 34.23 14.56
N GLY A 303 -4.33 34.21 14.93
CA GLY A 303 -4.84 33.13 15.78
C GLY A 303 -6.17 33.48 16.42
N ARG A 304 -6.37 32.98 17.61
CA ARG A 304 -7.51 33.30 18.49
C ARG A 304 -7.03 34.15 19.65
N PRO A 305 -7.94 34.85 20.36
CA PRO A 305 -7.57 35.67 21.52
C PRO A 305 -6.74 34.94 22.60
N THR A 306 -6.92 33.64 22.75
CA THR A 306 -6.23 32.79 23.73
C THR A 306 -4.95 32.16 23.20
N ILE A 307 -4.73 32.11 21.86
CA ILE A 307 -3.55 31.54 21.24
C ILE A 307 -3.29 32.13 19.86
N ALA A 308 -2.08 32.65 19.63
CA ALA A 308 -1.67 33.19 18.35
C ALA A 308 -0.26 32.75 17.99
N GLN A 309 -0.01 32.58 16.69
CA GLN A 309 1.29 32.15 16.14
C GLN A 309 1.70 33.08 15.01
N GLY A 310 2.98 33.42 14.96
CA GLY A 310 3.57 34.20 13.88
C GLY A 310 4.92 33.62 13.45
N GLY A 311 5.28 33.91 12.20
CA GLY A 311 6.59 33.58 11.64
C GLY A 311 7.18 34.76 10.90
N GLY A 312 8.51 34.80 10.79
CA GLY A 312 9.24 35.87 10.11
C GLY A 312 10.47 35.36 9.39
N SER A 313 11.21 36.28 8.79
CA SER A 313 12.45 36.00 8.05
C SER A 313 13.73 36.44 8.81
N ASN A 314 13.58 37.00 10.00
CA ASN A 314 14.69 37.48 10.84
C ASN A 314 14.75 36.72 12.18
N PRO A 315 15.42 35.57 12.25
CA PRO A 315 15.54 34.79 13.50
C PRO A 315 16.35 35.51 14.58
N ASP A 316 17.26 36.40 14.22
CA ASP A 316 18.06 37.15 15.15
C ASP A 316 17.26 38.24 15.91
N GLY A 317 16.06 38.57 15.42
CA GLY A 317 15.12 39.48 16.11
C GLY A 317 14.31 38.81 17.22
N ILE A 318 14.48 37.54 17.53
CA ILE A 318 13.76 36.84 18.60
C ILE A 318 14.03 37.44 19.97
N PRO A 319 15.28 37.75 20.40
CA PRO A 319 15.52 38.38 21.68
C PRO A 319 14.80 39.74 21.79
N ASP A 320 14.89 40.57 20.76
CA ASP A 320 14.23 41.88 20.73
C ASP A 320 12.72 41.78 20.84
N ALA A 321 12.12 40.78 20.17
CA ALA A 321 10.70 40.50 20.25
C ALA A 321 10.26 40.07 21.67
N LEU A 322 11.07 39.25 22.35
CA LEU A 322 10.79 38.80 23.71
C LEU A 322 10.96 39.96 24.72
N ASP A 323 11.95 40.84 24.55
CA ASP A 323 12.13 42.02 25.38
C ASP A 323 11.00 43.03 25.16
N ALA A 324 10.54 43.21 23.94
CA ALA A 324 9.35 43.98 23.62
C ALA A 324 8.08 43.39 24.30
N ALA A 325 7.94 42.06 24.32
CA ALA A 325 6.85 41.39 25.01
C ALA A 325 6.91 41.65 26.53
N ARG A 326 8.09 41.53 27.16
CA ARG A 326 8.27 41.87 28.59
C ARG A 326 7.87 43.31 28.86
N SER A 327 8.35 44.25 28.05
CA SER A 327 8.03 45.66 28.17
C SER A 327 6.53 45.95 28.04
N LEU A 328 5.87 45.30 27.06
CA LEU A 328 4.41 45.40 26.82
C LEU A 328 3.61 44.89 28.03
N LEU A 329 4.04 43.80 28.64
CA LEU A 329 3.40 43.15 29.79
C LEU A 329 3.80 43.81 31.13
N GLY A 330 4.81 44.65 31.10
CA GLY A 330 5.30 45.36 32.27
C GLY A 330 5.98 44.47 33.31
N ILE A 331 6.72 43.47 32.84
CA ILE A 331 7.45 42.45 33.62
C ILE A 331 8.94 42.50 33.32
#